data_2595426cd3a9cd9d20896ccf8a8f2875
#
_entry.id   2595426cd3a9cd9d20896ccf8a8f2875
#
_cell.length_a   1.000
_cell.length_b   1.000
_cell.length_c   1.000
_cell.angle_alpha   90.00
_cell.angle_beta   90.00
_cell.angle_gamma   90.00
#
_symmetry.space_group_name_H-M   'P 1'
#
loop_
_entity.id
_entity.type
_entity.pdbx_description
1 polymer ?
#
loop_
_entity_poly.entity_id
_entity_poly.type
_entity_poly.pdbx_seq_one_letter_code
_entity_poly.pdbx_strand_id
1 'polypeptide(L)'
;MKVTKLAVTILSSAIALSSFTAPLSAAPLSAENKQFLSAYEQVHQALAADDLAAAQKVAADLGPAGSELAKSKSLPEARDAFSHLSDTAKKITTDQPGYYVVHCPMLKKDWVQTSETITNPYSGSKMLHCGEIEKK
;
A
#
# COMPACT_ATOMS: atom_id res chain seq x y z
N MET A 1 74.93 -38.03 -10.09
CA MET A 1 73.49 -38.06 -9.84
C MET A 1 73.05 -36.65 -9.49
N LYS A 2 72.36 -35.97 -10.41
CA LYS A 2 71.86 -34.55 -10.21
C LYS A 2 70.45 -34.64 -9.72
N VAL A 3 70.22 -34.15 -8.52
CA VAL A 3 68.89 -34.06 -7.91
C VAL A 3 68.33 -32.68 -8.21
N THR A 4 67.31 -32.60 -9.08
CA THR A 4 66.62 -31.36 -9.47
C THR A 4 65.56 -31.04 -8.42
N LYS A 5 65.73 -29.94 -7.72
CA LYS A 5 64.71 -29.44 -6.79
C LYS A 5 63.59 -28.77 -7.57
N LEU A 6 62.38 -29.33 -7.47
CA LEU A 6 61.16 -28.70 -7.98
C LEU A 6 60.67 -27.68 -6.94
N ALA A 7 60.63 -26.41 -7.32
CA ALA A 7 60.02 -25.36 -6.53
C ALA A 7 58.51 -25.33 -6.82
N VAL A 8 57.70 -25.62 -5.80
CA VAL A 8 56.24 -25.49 -5.86
C VAL A 8 55.86 -24.06 -5.42
N THR A 9 55.44 -23.28 -6.39
CA THR A 9 54.94 -21.93 -6.13
C THR A 9 53.43 -22.02 -5.81
N ILE A 10 53.05 -21.76 -4.55
CA ILE A 10 51.66 -21.74 -4.12
C ILE A 10 51.11 -20.34 -4.44
N LEU A 11 50.23 -20.26 -5.45
CA LEU A 11 49.51 -19.06 -5.81
C LEU A 11 48.32 -18.93 -4.86
N SER A 12 48.39 -18.04 -3.85
CA SER A 12 47.30 -17.71 -2.95
C SER A 12 46.30 -16.78 -3.69
N SER A 13 45.22 -17.38 -4.20
CA SER A 13 44.11 -16.59 -4.73
C SER A 13 43.26 -16.03 -3.56
N ALA A 14 43.35 -14.77 -3.27
CA ALA A 14 42.45 -14.05 -2.37
C ALA A 14 41.09 -13.91 -3.05
N ILE A 15 40.10 -14.67 -2.59
CA ILE A 15 38.70 -14.49 -2.98
C ILE A 15 38.15 -13.35 -2.20
N ALA A 16 38.01 -12.16 -2.80
CA ALA A 16 37.30 -11.03 -2.22
C ALA A 16 35.79 -11.34 -2.24
N LEU A 17 35.21 -11.69 -1.10
CA LEU A 17 33.76 -11.72 -0.92
C LEU A 17 33.24 -10.29 -0.99
N SER A 18 32.80 -9.87 -2.17
CA SER A 18 31.99 -8.66 -2.32
C SER A 18 30.60 -8.93 -1.75
N SER A 19 30.33 -8.45 -0.55
CA SER A 19 28.99 -8.47 0.04
C SER A 19 28.09 -7.54 -0.77
N PHE A 20 27.35 -8.10 -1.72
CA PHE A 20 26.27 -7.40 -2.42
C PHE A 20 25.12 -7.23 -1.42
N THR A 21 25.04 -6.09 -0.75
CA THR A 21 23.82 -5.68 -0.04
C THR A 21 22.81 -5.23 -1.10
N ALA A 22 21.97 -6.16 -1.56
CA ALA A 22 20.83 -5.80 -2.36
C ALA A 22 19.91 -4.89 -1.51
N PRO A 23 19.38 -3.77 -2.07
CA PRO A 23 18.38 -2.99 -1.37
C PRO A 23 17.18 -3.89 -1.05
N LEU A 24 16.68 -3.84 0.19
CA LEU A 24 15.44 -4.49 0.58
C LEU A 24 14.31 -3.82 -0.21
N SER A 25 14.05 -4.34 -1.40
CA SER A 25 12.88 -3.94 -2.18
C SER A 25 11.68 -4.68 -1.62
N ALA A 26 10.58 -3.96 -1.37
CA ALA A 26 9.34 -4.60 -0.95
C ALA A 26 8.95 -5.73 -1.92
N ALA A 27 8.44 -6.84 -1.39
CA ALA A 27 7.96 -7.94 -2.21
C ALA A 27 6.84 -7.44 -3.15
N PRO A 28 6.79 -7.91 -4.42
CA PRO A 28 5.75 -7.48 -5.33
C PRO A 28 4.36 -7.88 -4.82
N LEU A 29 3.38 -6.96 -4.99
CA LEU A 29 1.99 -7.23 -4.63
C LEU A 29 1.43 -8.41 -5.42
N SER A 30 0.72 -9.32 -4.74
CA SER A 30 -0.02 -10.41 -5.37
C SER A 30 -1.11 -9.86 -6.31
N ALA A 31 -1.60 -10.69 -7.24
CA ALA A 31 -2.70 -10.30 -8.12
C ALA A 31 -3.97 -9.94 -7.34
N GLU A 32 -4.27 -10.69 -6.28
CA GLU A 32 -5.40 -10.46 -5.38
C GLU A 32 -5.28 -9.10 -4.65
N ASN A 33 -4.10 -8.80 -4.09
CA ASN A 33 -3.85 -7.52 -3.44
C ASN A 33 -3.97 -6.34 -4.42
N LYS A 34 -3.50 -6.49 -5.65
CA LYS A 34 -3.65 -5.46 -6.69
C LYS A 34 -5.12 -5.23 -7.03
N GLN A 35 -5.92 -6.30 -7.16
CA GLN A 35 -7.35 -6.19 -7.41
C GLN A 35 -8.06 -5.51 -6.25
N PHE A 36 -7.76 -5.91 -5.01
CA PHE A 36 -8.30 -5.26 -3.82
C PHE A 36 -7.97 -3.77 -3.80
N LEU A 37 -6.71 -3.39 -3.98
CA LEU A 37 -6.28 -1.99 -3.95
C LEU A 37 -6.89 -1.16 -5.08
N SER A 38 -7.11 -1.74 -6.26
CA SER A 38 -7.78 -1.06 -7.37
C SER A 38 -9.24 -0.75 -7.04
N ALA A 39 -9.98 -1.69 -6.47
CA ALA A 39 -11.36 -1.47 -6.04
C ALA A 39 -11.42 -0.52 -4.83
N TYR A 40 -10.51 -0.67 -3.87
CA TYR A 40 -10.36 0.22 -2.73
C TYR A 40 -10.19 1.70 -3.16
N GLU A 41 -9.30 1.97 -4.12
CA GLU A 41 -9.08 3.31 -4.65
C GLU A 41 -10.36 3.89 -5.30
N GLN A 42 -11.12 3.08 -6.01
CA GLN A 42 -12.38 3.52 -6.61
C GLN A 42 -13.43 3.85 -5.54
N VAL A 43 -13.51 3.05 -4.46
CA VAL A 43 -14.37 3.35 -3.30
C VAL A 43 -13.93 4.65 -2.63
N HIS A 44 -12.62 4.83 -2.42
CA HIS A 44 -12.04 6.06 -1.89
C HIS A 44 -12.49 7.29 -2.70
N GLN A 45 -12.34 7.25 -4.01
CA GLN A 45 -12.72 8.36 -4.89
C GLN A 45 -14.22 8.65 -4.85
N ALA A 46 -15.05 7.61 -4.84
CA ALA A 46 -16.50 7.76 -4.75
C ALA A 46 -16.93 8.42 -3.42
N LEU A 47 -16.34 7.99 -2.29
CA LEU A 47 -16.63 8.58 -0.98
C LEU A 47 -16.11 10.02 -0.85
N ALA A 48 -14.95 10.33 -1.46
CA ALA A 48 -14.42 11.69 -1.53
C ALA A 48 -15.32 12.63 -2.37
N ALA A 49 -16.03 12.07 -3.36
CA ALA A 49 -17.01 12.77 -4.17
C ALA A 49 -18.44 12.79 -3.57
N ASP A 50 -18.64 12.28 -2.36
CA ASP A 50 -19.95 12.10 -1.72
C ASP A 50 -20.93 11.20 -2.51
N ASP A 51 -20.41 10.30 -3.36
CA ASP A 51 -21.20 9.38 -4.18
C ASP A 51 -21.37 8.01 -3.51
N LEU A 52 -22.43 7.88 -2.71
CA LEU A 52 -22.76 6.62 -2.01
C LEU A 52 -23.04 5.48 -2.99
N ALA A 53 -23.76 5.75 -4.07
CA ALA A 53 -24.18 4.70 -5.00
C ALA A 53 -22.97 4.10 -5.75
N ALA A 54 -22.05 4.94 -6.21
CA ALA A 54 -20.81 4.49 -6.81
C ALA A 54 -19.96 3.70 -5.81
N ALA A 55 -19.81 4.18 -4.56
CA ALA A 55 -19.06 3.49 -3.53
C ALA A 55 -19.63 2.09 -3.24
N GLN A 56 -20.95 1.96 -3.08
CA GLN A 56 -21.64 0.68 -2.86
C GLN A 56 -21.43 -0.30 -4.02
N LYS A 57 -21.55 0.18 -5.25
CA LYS A 57 -21.39 -0.63 -6.44
C LYS A 57 -20.00 -1.25 -6.51
N VAL A 58 -18.97 -0.45 -6.32
CA VAL A 58 -17.58 -0.92 -6.34
C VAL A 58 -17.29 -1.83 -5.14
N ALA A 59 -17.82 -1.50 -3.96
CA ALA A 59 -17.62 -2.31 -2.76
C ALA A 59 -18.20 -3.73 -2.92
N ALA A 60 -19.25 -3.92 -3.70
CA ALA A 60 -19.80 -5.23 -4.00
C ALA A 60 -18.77 -6.14 -4.72
N ASP A 61 -17.90 -5.58 -5.54
CA ASP A 61 -16.84 -6.31 -6.25
C ASP A 61 -15.71 -6.78 -5.31
N LEU A 62 -15.62 -6.22 -4.10
CA LEU A 62 -14.70 -6.67 -3.05
C LEU A 62 -15.19 -7.92 -2.31
N GLY A 63 -16.34 -8.45 -2.67
CA GLY A 63 -16.93 -9.64 -2.05
C GLY A 63 -17.14 -9.47 -0.54
N PRO A 64 -16.73 -10.45 0.30
CA PRO A 64 -16.94 -10.37 1.74
C PRO A 64 -16.33 -9.13 2.39
N ALA A 65 -15.16 -8.66 1.92
CA ALA A 65 -14.48 -7.50 2.48
C ALA A 65 -15.26 -6.20 2.29
N GLY A 66 -15.96 -6.05 1.16
CA GLY A 66 -16.77 -4.87 0.86
C GLY A 66 -18.24 -4.97 1.26
N SER A 67 -18.68 -6.11 1.80
CA SER A 67 -20.11 -6.39 1.98
C SER A 67 -20.82 -5.42 2.94
N GLU A 68 -20.14 -4.92 3.96
CA GLU A 68 -20.66 -3.94 4.89
C GLU A 68 -20.90 -2.59 4.20
N LEU A 69 -19.91 -2.11 3.45
CA LEU A 69 -20.03 -0.88 2.69
C LEU A 69 -21.08 -0.97 1.59
N ALA A 70 -21.13 -2.09 0.87
CA ALA A 70 -22.13 -2.31 -0.18
C ALA A 70 -23.59 -2.28 0.33
N LYS A 71 -23.80 -2.58 1.61
CA LYS A 71 -25.13 -2.58 2.27
C LYS A 71 -25.40 -1.31 3.08
N SER A 72 -24.46 -0.39 3.19
CA SER A 72 -24.63 0.85 3.95
C SER A 72 -25.80 1.68 3.40
N LYS A 73 -26.51 2.37 4.27
CA LYS A 73 -27.69 3.16 3.90
C LYS A 73 -27.41 4.65 3.81
N SER A 74 -26.22 5.06 4.22
CA SER A 74 -25.81 6.47 4.28
C SER A 74 -24.31 6.61 4.08
N LEU A 75 -23.87 7.82 3.70
CA LEU A 75 -22.43 8.13 3.62
C LEU A 75 -21.69 7.92 4.95
N PRO A 76 -22.24 8.32 6.12
CA PRO A 76 -21.58 8.00 7.39
C PRO A 76 -21.34 6.51 7.61
N GLU A 77 -22.36 5.65 7.38
CA GLU A 77 -22.21 4.20 7.49
C GLU A 77 -21.16 3.65 6.49
N ALA A 78 -21.20 4.12 5.24
CA ALA A 78 -20.23 3.71 4.23
C ALA A 78 -18.79 4.11 4.62
N ARG A 79 -18.61 5.29 5.19
CA ARG A 79 -17.31 5.79 5.67
C ARG A 79 -16.79 5.02 6.87
N ASP A 80 -17.67 4.60 7.78
CA ASP A 80 -17.27 3.73 8.89
C ASP A 80 -16.82 2.36 8.39
N ALA A 81 -17.56 1.75 7.48
CA ALA A 81 -17.16 0.49 6.83
C ALA A 81 -15.86 0.65 6.02
N PHE A 82 -15.65 1.79 5.36
CA PHE A 82 -14.41 2.09 4.62
C PHE A 82 -13.18 2.13 5.53
N SER A 83 -13.32 2.47 6.80
CA SER A 83 -12.18 2.45 7.73
C SER A 83 -11.59 1.03 7.91
N HIS A 84 -12.40 -0.01 7.87
CA HIS A 84 -11.94 -1.40 7.92
C HIS A 84 -11.16 -1.79 6.64
N LEU A 85 -11.64 -1.30 5.48
CA LEU A 85 -10.92 -1.48 4.22
C LEU A 85 -9.57 -0.73 4.22
N SER A 86 -9.55 0.47 4.82
CA SER A 86 -8.32 1.27 4.96
C SER A 86 -7.28 0.59 5.84
N ASP A 87 -7.68 -0.07 6.93
CA ASP A 87 -6.76 -0.84 7.76
C ASP A 87 -6.14 -2.02 7.01
N THR A 88 -6.92 -2.66 6.15
CA THR A 88 -6.42 -3.73 5.26
C THR A 88 -5.48 -3.15 4.21
N ALA A 89 -5.86 -2.05 3.55
CA ALA A 89 -5.04 -1.37 2.55
C ALA A 89 -3.68 -0.93 3.13
N LYS A 90 -3.65 -0.36 4.34
CA LYS A 90 -2.41 0.03 5.03
C LYS A 90 -1.46 -1.16 5.22
N LYS A 91 -1.98 -2.32 5.63
CA LYS A 91 -1.17 -3.54 5.80
C LYS A 91 -0.60 -4.04 4.48
N ILE A 92 -1.42 -4.04 3.42
CA ILE A 92 -1.01 -4.50 2.09
C ILE A 92 0.05 -3.58 1.48
N THR A 93 -0.05 -2.28 1.72
CA THR A 93 0.82 -1.26 1.11
C THR A 93 2.04 -0.89 1.95
N THR A 94 2.28 -1.59 3.06
CA THR A 94 3.49 -1.38 3.86
C THR A 94 4.72 -1.55 2.97
N ASP A 95 5.59 -0.52 2.97
CA ASP A 95 6.81 -0.45 2.17
C ASP A 95 6.62 -0.52 0.64
N GLN A 96 5.37 -0.48 0.13
CA GLN A 96 5.10 -0.45 -1.30
C GLN A 96 5.28 0.97 -1.86
N PRO A 97 6.05 1.15 -2.94
CA PRO A 97 6.18 2.44 -3.60
C PRO A 97 4.87 2.83 -4.30
N GLY A 98 4.61 4.14 -4.39
CA GLY A 98 3.44 4.69 -5.08
C GLY A 98 2.14 4.66 -4.27
N TYR A 99 2.20 4.28 -3.01
CA TYR A 99 1.08 4.36 -2.07
C TYR A 99 1.44 5.30 -0.92
N TYR A 100 0.50 6.16 -0.57
CA TYR A 100 0.63 7.14 0.50
C TYR A 100 -0.38 6.84 1.59
N VAL A 101 0.07 6.75 2.83
CA VAL A 101 -0.81 6.76 4.00
C VAL A 101 -1.09 8.21 4.35
N VAL A 102 -2.36 8.56 4.47
CA VAL A 102 -2.80 9.90 4.83
C VAL A 102 -3.56 9.84 6.14
N HIS A 103 -3.26 10.78 7.03
CA HIS A 103 -3.93 10.96 8.31
C HIS A 103 -4.71 12.27 8.33
N CYS A 104 -5.99 12.23 8.68
CA CYS A 104 -6.76 13.44 8.96
C CYS A 104 -6.84 13.66 10.47
N PRO A 105 -6.13 14.65 11.05
CA PRO A 105 -6.08 14.86 12.50
C PRO A 105 -7.43 15.28 13.08
N MET A 106 -8.27 15.96 12.29
CA MET A 106 -9.60 16.40 12.73
C MET A 106 -10.58 15.23 12.90
N LEU A 107 -10.51 14.23 12.00
CA LEU A 107 -11.40 13.06 12.03
C LEU A 107 -10.75 11.86 12.72
N LYS A 108 -9.44 11.92 12.98
CA LYS A 108 -8.63 10.81 13.52
C LYS A 108 -8.81 9.53 12.67
N LYS A 109 -8.75 9.69 11.35
CA LYS A 109 -8.94 8.64 10.36
C LYS A 109 -7.76 8.60 9.42
N ASP A 110 -7.38 7.38 9.05
CA ASP A 110 -6.33 7.10 8.08
C ASP A 110 -6.93 6.47 6.83
N TRP A 111 -6.26 6.68 5.70
CA TRP A 111 -6.53 5.97 4.46
C TRP A 111 -5.27 5.85 3.61
N VAL A 112 -5.36 5.07 2.56
CA VAL A 112 -4.32 4.93 1.55
C VAL A 112 -4.79 5.57 0.25
N GLN A 113 -3.91 6.25 -0.45
CA GLN A 113 -4.15 6.78 -1.78
C GLN A 113 -2.91 6.69 -2.66
N THR A 114 -3.08 6.81 -3.97
CA THR A 114 -1.99 6.73 -4.96
C THR A 114 -1.51 8.10 -5.44
N SER A 115 -2.25 9.16 -5.14
CA SER A 115 -1.92 10.55 -5.49
C SER A 115 -1.32 11.28 -4.29
N GLU A 116 -0.43 12.24 -4.54
CA GLU A 116 0.02 13.19 -3.52
C GLU A 116 -1.02 14.29 -3.25
N THR A 117 -1.97 14.49 -4.16
CA THR A 117 -3.10 15.40 -3.91
C THR A 117 -4.10 14.71 -3.00
N ILE A 118 -4.25 15.26 -1.80
CA ILE A 118 -5.11 14.69 -0.76
C ILE A 118 -6.59 14.84 -1.15
N THR A 119 -7.32 13.71 -1.11
CA THR A 119 -8.77 13.64 -1.24
C THR A 119 -9.34 12.82 -0.10
N ASN A 120 -10.05 13.49 0.81
CA ASN A 120 -10.51 12.89 2.06
C ASN A 120 -11.83 12.11 1.87
N PRO A 121 -11.82 10.77 1.95
CA PRO A 121 -13.01 9.95 1.76
C PRO A 121 -14.00 10.02 2.93
N TYR A 122 -13.52 10.39 4.12
CA TYR A 122 -14.34 10.44 5.34
C TYR A 122 -15.14 11.71 5.48
N SER A 123 -14.75 12.79 4.79
CA SER A 123 -15.40 14.07 4.86
C SER A 123 -16.00 14.54 3.54
N GLY A 124 -15.51 13.98 2.43
CA GLY A 124 -15.95 14.38 1.09
C GLY A 124 -15.78 15.87 0.85
N SER A 125 -16.72 16.47 0.15
CA SER A 125 -16.67 17.89 -0.25
C SER A 125 -16.52 18.89 0.90
N LYS A 126 -16.91 18.52 2.12
CA LYS A 126 -16.84 19.41 3.28
C LYS A 126 -15.41 19.75 3.71
N MET A 127 -14.51 18.76 3.64
CA MET A 127 -13.08 18.91 4.00
C MET A 127 -12.23 18.06 3.08
N LEU A 128 -12.42 18.16 1.76
CA LEU A 128 -11.84 17.30 0.75
C LEU A 128 -10.31 17.19 0.85
N HIS A 129 -9.64 18.26 1.20
CA HIS A 129 -8.18 18.31 1.28
C HIS A 129 -7.63 18.27 2.72
N CYS A 130 -8.49 17.91 3.70
CA CYS A 130 -8.03 17.71 5.07
C CYS A 130 -7.29 16.38 5.19
N GLY A 131 -6.02 16.46 5.50
CA GLY A 131 -5.14 15.32 5.71
C GLY A 131 -3.68 15.70 5.56
N GLU A 132 -2.81 14.83 6.05
CA GLU A 132 -1.36 14.93 5.94
C GLU A 132 -0.80 13.58 5.52
N ILE A 133 0.11 13.58 4.54
CA ILE A 133 0.81 12.36 4.15
C ILE A 133 1.79 12.00 5.27
N GLU A 134 1.64 10.80 5.83
CA GLU A 134 2.56 10.28 6.82
C GLU A 134 3.93 10.03 6.16
N LYS A 135 4.98 10.56 6.78
CA LYS A 135 6.35 10.28 6.34
C LYS A 135 6.68 8.81 6.65
N LYS A 136 7.11 8.09 5.63
CA LYS A 136 7.70 6.75 5.77
C LYS A 136 9.08 6.83 6.39
#